data_6f81cf220f94f548f5a4eaa36906f73e
#
_entry.id   6f81cf220f94f548f5a4eaa36906f73e
#
_cell.length_a   1.000
_cell.length_b   1.000
_cell.length_c   1.000
_cell.angle_alpha   90.00
_cell.angle_beta   90.00
_cell.angle_gamma   90.00
#
_symmetry.space_group_name_H-M   'P 1'
#
loop_
_entity.id
_entity.type
_entity.pdbx_description
1 polymer ?
#
loop_
_entity_poly.entity_id
_entity_poly.type
_entity_poly.pdbx_seq_one_letter_code
_entity_poly.pdbx_strand_id
1 'polypeptide(L)'
;ERGSRVPAYLCVPKTALAKGVKVPAVLRLHPTDDTVGAGVVVGLGGKANRQYAAELAERGYVTLSPAYPHLADYRPDLVALGYASGTMKAVWDNVRALDLLDSLPYVRGGSYGVIGHSLGGHNAVYTAVFDERLKAVVSSCGLDSYLDYYDGAPAVWQFGKGWCQPRYMPRLAEYAGRLADIPFDFHEM
;
A
#
# COMPACT_ATOMS: atom_id res chain seq x y z
N GLU A 1 13.14 8.92 8.94
CA GLU A 1 14.19 7.89 8.78
C GLU A 1 15.36 8.47 7.98
N ARG A 2 16.48 8.75 8.63
CA ARG A 2 17.66 9.28 7.93
C ARG A 2 18.22 8.21 7.00
N GLY A 3 18.33 8.54 5.69
CA GLY A 3 18.93 7.66 4.68
C GLY A 3 18.02 6.64 4.03
N SER A 4 16.77 6.46 4.50
CA SER A 4 15.80 5.59 3.82
C SER A 4 15.23 6.30 2.59
N ARG A 5 15.19 5.59 1.47
CA ARG A 5 14.60 6.04 0.21
C ARG A 5 13.55 5.04 -0.26
N VAL A 6 12.40 5.54 -0.68
CA VAL A 6 11.31 4.72 -1.22
C VAL A 6 11.18 5.01 -2.70
N PRO A 7 11.42 4.03 -3.58
CA PRO A 7 11.10 4.17 -5.00
C PRO A 7 9.59 4.35 -5.17
N ALA A 8 9.20 5.24 -6.08
CA ALA A 8 7.78 5.48 -6.37
C ALA A 8 7.59 5.94 -7.82
N TYR A 9 6.41 5.70 -8.35
CA TYR A 9 5.95 6.30 -9.61
C TYR A 9 4.99 7.44 -9.31
N LEU A 10 5.27 8.61 -9.89
CA LEU A 10 4.41 9.78 -9.86
C LEU A 10 3.86 10.01 -11.26
N CYS A 11 2.53 9.89 -11.44
CA CYS A 11 1.88 10.25 -12.70
C CYS A 11 1.16 11.58 -12.52
N VAL A 12 1.47 12.53 -13.40
CA VAL A 12 0.94 13.89 -13.38
C VAL A 12 0.12 14.12 -14.64
N PRO A 13 -1.20 14.37 -14.54
CA PRO A 13 -2.01 14.67 -15.71
C PRO A 13 -1.57 15.99 -16.34
N LYS A 14 -1.61 16.08 -17.65
CA LYS A 14 -1.20 17.31 -18.39
C LYS A 14 -1.96 18.55 -17.90
N THR A 15 -3.21 18.39 -17.51
CA THR A 15 -4.05 19.47 -16.96
C THR A 15 -3.51 20.08 -15.68
N ALA A 16 -2.80 19.28 -14.85
CA ALA A 16 -2.18 19.77 -13.62
C ALA A 16 -0.96 20.67 -13.86
N LEU A 17 -0.39 20.64 -15.08
CA LEU A 17 0.76 21.46 -15.45
C LEU A 17 0.37 22.89 -15.85
N ALA A 18 -0.93 23.18 -15.99
CA ALA A 18 -1.40 24.52 -16.26
C ALA A 18 -1.23 25.43 -15.02
N LYS A 19 -0.79 26.68 -15.27
CA LYS A 19 -0.51 27.65 -14.19
C LYS A 19 -1.76 27.87 -13.31
N GLY A 20 -1.59 27.71 -12.00
CA GLY A 20 -2.63 27.97 -11.00
C GLY A 20 -3.68 26.84 -10.86
N VAL A 21 -3.59 25.77 -11.62
CA VAL A 21 -4.49 24.61 -11.49
C VAL A 21 -4.01 23.70 -10.37
N LYS A 22 -4.95 23.30 -9.50
CA LYS A 22 -4.73 22.24 -8.52
C LYS A 22 -5.73 21.11 -8.73
N VAL A 23 -5.22 19.89 -8.85
CA VAL A 23 -6.04 18.69 -9.09
C VAL A 23 -6.04 17.77 -7.86
N PRO A 24 -7.04 16.90 -7.70
CA PRO A 24 -7.05 15.92 -6.64
C PRO A 24 -5.94 14.88 -6.85
N ALA A 25 -5.50 14.26 -5.76
CA ALA A 25 -4.49 13.20 -5.82
C ALA A 25 -4.96 11.92 -5.13
N VAL A 26 -4.40 10.81 -5.57
CA VAL A 26 -4.73 9.49 -5.05
C VAL A 26 -3.48 8.64 -4.89
N LEU A 27 -3.33 8.05 -3.72
CA LEU A 27 -2.30 7.06 -3.43
C LEU A 27 -2.67 5.72 -4.08
N ARG A 28 -1.74 5.07 -4.76
CA ARG A 28 -1.94 3.80 -5.49
C ARG A 28 -1.03 2.73 -4.96
N LEU A 29 -1.63 1.67 -4.42
CA LEU A 29 -0.88 0.61 -3.76
C LEU A 29 -0.95 -0.66 -4.60
N HIS A 30 0.23 -1.16 -5.00
CA HIS A 30 0.35 -2.26 -5.93
C HIS A 30 0.10 -3.63 -5.27
N PRO A 31 -0.37 -4.63 -6.04
CA PRO A 31 -0.48 -6.01 -5.56
C PRO A 31 0.89 -6.62 -5.31
N THR A 32 0.93 -7.82 -4.73
CA THR A 32 2.16 -8.62 -4.65
C THR A 32 2.67 -8.92 -6.06
N ASP A 33 3.84 -8.39 -6.36
CA ASP A 33 4.57 -8.68 -7.59
C ASP A 33 6.07 -8.58 -7.30
N ASP A 34 6.77 -9.70 -7.40
CA ASP A 34 8.19 -9.82 -7.03
C ASP A 34 9.14 -9.31 -8.13
N THR A 35 8.61 -9.02 -9.32
CA THR A 35 9.40 -8.63 -10.50
C THR A 35 9.22 -7.16 -10.87
N VAL A 36 7.96 -6.73 -11.00
CA VAL A 36 7.61 -5.39 -11.50
C VAL A 36 7.27 -4.43 -10.36
N GLY A 37 6.76 -4.96 -9.23
CA GLY A 37 6.43 -4.17 -8.05
C GLY A 37 5.44 -3.03 -8.35
N ALA A 38 5.76 -1.82 -7.94
CA ALA A 38 4.93 -0.63 -8.16
C ALA A 38 4.75 -0.28 -9.67
N GLY A 39 5.59 -0.79 -10.55
CA GLY A 39 5.43 -0.62 -11.99
C GLY A 39 4.14 -1.22 -12.56
N VAL A 40 3.59 -2.24 -11.89
CA VAL A 40 2.31 -2.87 -12.29
C VAL A 40 1.18 -1.84 -12.41
N VAL A 41 1.06 -0.94 -11.45
CA VAL A 41 -0.07 -0.01 -11.40
C VAL A 41 0.04 1.16 -12.39
N VAL A 42 1.22 1.34 -12.98
CA VAL A 42 1.47 2.32 -14.05
C VAL A 42 1.58 1.68 -15.45
N GLY A 43 1.34 0.37 -15.56
CA GLY A 43 1.30 -0.32 -16.84
C GLY A 43 2.66 -0.79 -17.38
N LEU A 44 3.69 -0.90 -16.54
CA LEU A 44 5.03 -1.35 -16.94
C LEU A 44 5.19 -2.88 -16.93
N GLY A 45 4.10 -3.63 -16.75
CA GLY A 45 4.08 -5.08 -16.74
C GLY A 45 3.13 -5.65 -15.71
N GLY A 46 3.26 -6.96 -15.41
CA GLY A 46 2.39 -7.68 -14.51
C GLY A 46 1.10 -8.16 -15.17
N LYS A 47 0.07 -8.45 -14.37
CA LYS A 47 -1.23 -8.94 -14.88
C LYS A 47 -2.01 -7.80 -15.53
N ALA A 48 -2.79 -8.15 -16.56
CA ALA A 48 -3.70 -7.22 -17.23
C ALA A 48 -4.71 -6.58 -16.23
N ASN A 49 -5.19 -5.38 -16.58
CA ASN A 49 -6.17 -4.62 -15.80
C ASN A 49 -5.70 -4.26 -14.38
N ARG A 50 -4.40 -3.98 -14.22
CA ARG A 50 -3.81 -3.51 -12.95
C ARG A 50 -3.21 -2.10 -13.03
N GLN A 51 -3.32 -1.43 -14.17
CA GLN A 51 -2.73 -0.11 -14.42
C GLN A 51 -3.59 1.07 -13.90
N TYR A 52 -4.28 0.88 -12.78
CA TYR A 52 -5.22 1.88 -12.24
C TYR A 52 -4.57 3.21 -11.82
N ALA A 53 -3.25 3.28 -11.65
CA ALA A 53 -2.57 4.56 -11.41
C ALA A 53 -2.50 5.38 -12.72
N ALA A 54 -2.11 4.75 -13.82
CA ALA A 54 -2.10 5.38 -15.13
C ALA A 54 -3.51 5.83 -15.57
N GLU A 55 -4.49 4.93 -15.43
CA GLU A 55 -5.88 5.21 -15.80
C GLU A 55 -6.50 6.39 -15.02
N LEU A 56 -6.16 6.55 -13.75
CA LEU A 56 -6.65 7.69 -12.97
C LEU A 56 -5.89 8.97 -13.29
N ALA A 57 -4.61 8.87 -13.66
CA ALA A 57 -3.88 10.03 -14.17
C ALA A 57 -4.48 10.54 -15.49
N GLU A 58 -4.89 9.65 -16.39
CA GLU A 58 -5.61 10.00 -17.61
C GLU A 58 -6.96 10.69 -17.32
N ARG A 59 -7.58 10.39 -16.18
CA ARG A 59 -8.83 11.01 -15.70
C ARG A 59 -8.63 12.30 -14.91
N GLY A 60 -7.39 12.81 -14.85
CA GLY A 60 -7.09 14.11 -14.25
C GLY A 60 -6.66 14.09 -12.79
N TYR A 61 -6.34 12.93 -12.23
CA TYR A 61 -5.79 12.81 -10.87
C TYR A 61 -4.26 12.76 -10.89
N VAL A 62 -3.60 13.42 -9.98
CA VAL A 62 -2.21 13.06 -9.65
C VAL A 62 -2.23 11.73 -8.93
N THR A 63 -1.39 10.78 -9.36
CA THR A 63 -1.29 9.48 -8.70
C THR A 63 0.14 9.22 -8.24
N LEU A 64 0.30 8.74 -7.00
CA LEU A 64 1.60 8.38 -6.43
C LEU A 64 1.55 6.92 -6.00
N SER A 65 2.53 6.14 -6.44
CA SER A 65 2.58 4.69 -6.26
C SER A 65 3.91 4.29 -5.63
N PRO A 66 4.03 4.28 -4.28
CA PRO A 66 5.23 3.81 -3.60
C PRO A 66 5.47 2.32 -3.82
N ALA A 67 6.73 1.91 -3.83
CA ALA A 67 7.11 0.51 -3.80
C ALA A 67 6.83 -0.08 -2.40
N TYR A 68 6.44 -1.35 -2.37
CA TYR A 68 6.25 -2.09 -1.13
C TYR A 68 7.56 -2.82 -0.73
N PRO A 69 7.93 -2.82 0.57
CA PRO A 69 9.14 -3.47 1.06
C PRO A 69 9.26 -4.96 0.66
N HIS A 70 10.44 -5.37 0.27
CA HIS A 70 10.77 -6.73 -0.15
C HIS A 70 10.02 -7.25 -1.39
N LEU A 71 9.52 -6.33 -2.21
CA LEU A 71 9.01 -6.65 -3.56
C LEU A 71 9.85 -5.94 -4.61
N ALA A 72 10.03 -6.57 -5.75
CA ALA A 72 10.89 -6.12 -6.85
C ALA A 72 12.24 -5.61 -6.35
N ASP A 73 12.64 -4.41 -6.71
CA ASP A 73 13.95 -3.85 -6.37
C ASP A 73 13.99 -3.10 -5.02
N TYR A 74 12.87 -2.99 -4.31
CA TYR A 74 12.83 -2.29 -3.02
C TYR A 74 13.11 -3.25 -1.86
N ARG A 75 14.35 -3.24 -1.36
CA ARG A 75 14.88 -4.15 -0.32
C ARG A 75 15.41 -3.39 0.90
N PRO A 76 14.56 -2.66 1.66
CA PRO A 76 15.01 -1.98 2.87
C PRO A 76 15.42 -3.01 3.94
N ASP A 77 16.43 -2.68 4.73
CA ASP A 77 16.76 -3.43 5.95
C ASP A 77 15.75 -3.04 7.05
N LEU A 78 14.70 -3.83 7.19
CA LEU A 78 13.63 -3.57 8.16
C LEU A 78 14.15 -3.55 9.58
N VAL A 79 15.09 -4.45 9.93
CA VAL A 79 15.63 -4.58 11.29
C VAL A 79 16.46 -3.34 11.64
N ALA A 80 17.39 -2.94 10.75
CA ALA A 80 18.20 -1.75 10.97
C ALA A 80 17.35 -0.46 11.03
N LEU A 81 16.20 -0.44 10.35
CA LEU A 81 15.24 0.67 10.39
C LEU A 81 14.27 0.60 11.58
N GLY A 82 14.31 -0.46 12.39
CA GLY A 82 13.45 -0.63 13.57
C GLY A 82 12.03 -1.16 13.28
N TYR A 83 11.79 -1.75 12.12
CA TYR A 83 10.49 -2.32 11.75
C TYR A 83 10.44 -3.83 11.99
N ALA A 84 9.42 -4.28 12.70
CA ALA A 84 9.13 -5.70 12.88
C ALA A 84 8.34 -6.30 11.69
N SER A 85 7.86 -5.48 10.75
CA SER A 85 6.93 -5.91 9.70
C SER A 85 7.07 -5.05 8.44
N GLY A 86 7.03 -5.68 7.28
CA GLY A 86 7.01 -4.96 6.00
C GLY A 86 5.74 -4.14 5.83
N THR A 87 4.59 -4.60 6.34
CA THR A 87 3.33 -3.84 6.34
C THR A 87 3.49 -2.51 7.10
N MET A 88 4.09 -2.51 8.29
CA MET A 88 4.31 -1.26 9.04
C MET A 88 5.26 -0.31 8.32
N LYS A 89 6.33 -0.84 7.71
CA LYS A 89 7.22 -0.02 6.87
C LYS A 89 6.46 0.60 5.69
N ALA A 90 5.62 -0.19 5.01
CA ALA A 90 4.82 0.29 3.89
C ALA A 90 3.80 1.35 4.33
N VAL A 91 3.13 1.19 5.48
CA VAL A 91 2.24 2.21 6.05
C VAL A 91 3.01 3.52 6.26
N TRP A 92 4.19 3.47 6.87
CA TRP A 92 5.03 4.66 7.05
C TRP A 92 5.42 5.29 5.72
N ASP A 93 5.83 4.49 4.74
CA ASP A 93 6.20 4.97 3.41
C ASP A 93 5.02 5.66 2.71
N ASN A 94 3.82 5.12 2.88
CA ASN A 94 2.59 5.70 2.35
C ASN A 94 2.24 7.04 3.01
N VAL A 95 2.41 7.16 4.34
CA VAL A 95 2.25 8.43 5.06
C VAL A 95 3.26 9.47 4.52
N ARG A 96 4.53 9.08 4.32
CA ARG A 96 5.52 9.98 3.70
C ARG A 96 5.21 10.33 2.26
N ALA A 97 4.56 9.42 1.52
CA ALA A 97 4.07 9.70 0.18
C ALA A 97 2.95 10.75 0.18
N LEU A 98 2.06 10.73 1.19
CA LEU A 98 1.04 11.78 1.36
C LEU A 98 1.68 13.14 1.68
N ASP A 99 2.75 13.19 2.45
CA ASP A 99 3.49 14.43 2.70
C ASP A 99 4.16 14.97 1.43
N LEU A 100 4.66 14.08 0.57
CA LEU A 100 5.14 14.50 -0.75
C LEU A 100 4.00 15.11 -1.58
N LEU A 101 2.81 14.49 -1.60
CA LEU A 101 1.65 15.03 -2.32
C LEU A 101 1.26 16.41 -1.79
N ASP A 102 1.29 16.63 -0.47
CA ASP A 102 1.03 17.95 0.15
C ASP A 102 2.04 19.02 -0.31
N SER A 103 3.27 18.63 -0.60
CA SER A 103 4.33 19.55 -1.03
C SER A 103 4.25 19.97 -2.52
N LEU A 104 3.46 19.25 -3.34
CA LEU A 104 3.37 19.50 -4.78
C LEU A 104 2.44 20.68 -5.08
N PRO A 105 2.90 21.72 -5.80
CA PRO A 105 2.14 22.95 -5.98
C PRO A 105 0.86 22.79 -6.82
N TYR A 106 0.78 21.73 -7.60
CA TYR A 106 -0.36 21.39 -8.46
C TYR A 106 -1.31 20.36 -7.83
N VAL A 107 -1.06 19.94 -6.61
CA VAL A 107 -1.94 19.02 -5.87
C VAL A 107 -2.86 19.79 -4.93
N ARG A 108 -4.11 19.39 -4.88
CA ARG A 108 -5.07 19.83 -3.86
C ARG A 108 -4.78 19.02 -2.59
N GLY A 109 -4.04 19.63 -1.66
CA GLY A 109 -3.55 18.98 -0.45
C GLY A 109 -4.62 18.72 0.62
N GLY A 110 -4.26 17.94 1.64
CA GLY A 110 -5.02 17.72 2.88
C GLY A 110 -6.18 16.71 2.78
N SER A 111 -6.52 16.21 1.58
CA SER A 111 -7.59 15.22 1.38
C SER A 111 -7.30 14.35 0.15
N TYR A 112 -7.17 13.06 0.37
CA TYR A 112 -6.74 12.10 -0.65
C TYR A 112 -7.64 10.87 -0.71
N GLY A 113 -7.63 10.21 -1.86
CA GLY A 113 -8.07 8.83 -1.98
C GLY A 113 -6.90 7.86 -1.88
N VAL A 114 -7.19 6.62 -1.51
CA VAL A 114 -6.27 5.49 -1.67
C VAL A 114 -6.99 4.33 -2.33
N ILE A 115 -6.33 3.65 -3.25
CA ILE A 115 -6.83 2.41 -3.85
C ILE A 115 -5.70 1.41 -3.99
N GLY A 116 -6.00 0.16 -3.74
CA GLY A 116 -5.10 -0.95 -3.99
C GLY A 116 -5.83 -2.25 -4.26
N HIS A 117 -5.13 -3.18 -4.89
CA HIS A 117 -5.61 -4.52 -5.16
C HIS A 117 -4.79 -5.55 -4.38
N SER A 118 -5.42 -6.58 -3.82
CA SER A 118 -4.77 -7.65 -3.05
C SER A 118 -3.93 -7.06 -1.90
N LEU A 119 -2.62 -7.28 -1.85
CA LEU A 119 -1.71 -6.64 -0.90
C LEU A 119 -1.89 -5.11 -0.85
N GLY A 120 -2.07 -4.46 -2.00
CA GLY A 120 -2.34 -3.03 -2.05
C GLY A 120 -3.66 -2.65 -1.40
N GLY A 121 -4.69 -3.48 -1.55
CA GLY A 121 -5.99 -3.32 -0.89
C GLY A 121 -5.89 -3.44 0.63
N HIS A 122 -5.18 -4.45 1.11
CA HIS A 122 -4.80 -4.62 2.52
C HIS A 122 -4.07 -3.38 3.05
N ASN A 123 -3.03 -2.95 2.36
CA ASN A 123 -2.21 -1.83 2.82
C ASN A 123 -2.94 -0.48 2.73
N ALA A 124 -3.95 -0.35 1.84
CA ALA A 124 -4.81 0.83 1.75
C ALA A 124 -5.62 1.02 3.04
N VAL A 125 -6.24 -0.04 3.55
CA VAL A 125 -7.00 0.01 4.81
C VAL A 125 -6.09 0.32 5.97
N TYR A 126 -4.98 -0.42 6.13
CA TYR A 126 -4.02 -0.15 7.21
C TYR A 126 -3.47 1.28 7.17
N THR A 127 -3.17 1.83 5.98
CA THR A 127 -2.69 3.22 5.89
C THR A 127 -3.77 4.20 6.32
N ALA A 128 -5.04 3.96 5.96
CA ALA A 128 -6.15 4.86 6.30
C ALA A 128 -6.44 4.90 7.81
N VAL A 129 -6.18 3.82 8.54
CA VAL A 129 -6.29 3.80 10.01
C VAL A 129 -5.28 4.77 10.65
N PHE A 130 -4.11 4.98 10.02
CA PHE A 130 -3.03 5.79 10.58
C PHE A 130 -2.94 7.21 10.02
N ASP A 131 -3.70 7.56 8.97
CA ASP A 131 -3.63 8.88 8.35
C ASP A 131 -5.00 9.41 7.91
N GLU A 132 -5.52 10.36 8.66
CA GLU A 132 -6.84 10.97 8.45
C GLU A 132 -6.97 11.76 7.15
N ARG A 133 -5.88 12.05 6.43
CA ARG A 133 -5.94 12.67 5.10
C ARG A 133 -6.56 11.75 4.05
N LEU A 134 -6.62 10.44 4.31
CA LEU A 134 -7.29 9.47 3.45
C LEU A 134 -8.80 9.48 3.70
N LYS A 135 -9.56 10.11 2.80
CA LYS A 135 -11.01 10.30 2.90
C LYS A 135 -11.83 9.30 2.06
N ALA A 136 -11.18 8.64 1.12
CA ALA A 136 -11.80 7.61 0.28
C ALA A 136 -10.84 6.42 0.17
N VAL A 137 -11.30 5.24 0.59
CA VAL A 137 -10.50 4.01 0.61
C VAL A 137 -11.16 2.97 -0.29
N VAL A 138 -10.42 2.47 -1.27
CA VAL A 138 -10.87 1.37 -2.14
C VAL A 138 -9.94 0.18 -1.96
N SER A 139 -10.45 -0.86 -1.31
CA SER A 139 -9.77 -2.14 -1.14
C SER A 139 -10.36 -3.16 -2.10
N SER A 140 -9.61 -3.51 -3.13
CA SER A 140 -10.00 -4.55 -4.09
C SER A 140 -9.31 -5.86 -3.71
N CYS A 141 -10.10 -6.87 -3.27
CA CYS A 141 -9.57 -8.19 -2.91
C CYS A 141 -8.48 -8.16 -1.83
N GLY A 142 -8.51 -7.17 -0.94
CA GLY A 142 -7.46 -6.97 0.07
C GLY A 142 -7.85 -7.35 1.49
N LEU A 143 -9.12 -7.71 1.70
CA LEU A 143 -9.69 -8.00 3.01
C LEU A 143 -10.29 -9.39 3.03
N ASP A 144 -10.01 -10.11 4.08
CA ASP A 144 -10.65 -11.35 4.46
C ASP A 144 -10.48 -11.53 5.97
N SER A 145 -11.50 -11.98 6.68
CA SER A 145 -11.36 -12.24 8.11
C SER A 145 -10.21 -13.21 8.37
N TYR A 146 -9.46 -12.99 9.43
CA TYR A 146 -8.41 -13.92 9.81
C TYR A 146 -8.94 -15.32 10.11
N LEU A 147 -10.18 -15.43 10.58
CA LEU A 147 -10.84 -16.71 10.84
C LEU A 147 -11.21 -17.45 9.55
N ASP A 148 -11.54 -16.71 8.48
CA ASP A 148 -11.98 -17.28 7.22
C ASP A 148 -10.85 -17.48 6.22
N TYR A 149 -9.73 -16.75 6.38
CA TYR A 149 -8.61 -16.85 5.46
C TYR A 149 -8.04 -18.27 5.40
N TYR A 150 -8.23 -18.94 4.25
CA TYR A 150 -7.95 -20.38 4.07
C TYR A 150 -8.60 -21.26 5.15
N ASP A 151 -9.85 -20.98 5.51
CA ASP A 151 -10.62 -21.69 6.54
C ASP A 151 -9.91 -21.77 7.90
N GLY A 152 -9.09 -20.76 8.20
CA GLY A 152 -8.28 -20.71 9.42
C GLY A 152 -7.19 -21.80 9.50
N ALA A 153 -6.86 -22.46 8.40
CA ALA A 153 -5.93 -23.60 8.38
C ALA A 153 -4.58 -23.24 9.02
N PRO A 154 -4.13 -23.94 10.10
CA PRO A 154 -2.91 -23.59 10.82
C PRO A 154 -1.64 -23.54 9.96
N ALA A 155 -1.61 -24.28 8.86
CA ALA A 155 -0.48 -24.34 7.94
C ALA A 155 -0.14 -23.00 7.28
N VAL A 156 -1.12 -22.13 7.05
CA VAL A 156 -0.91 -20.82 6.40
C VAL A 156 -0.52 -19.72 7.41
N TRP A 157 -0.70 -19.99 8.71
CA TRP A 157 -0.38 -19.06 9.80
C TRP A 157 0.99 -19.32 10.46
N GLN A 158 1.80 -20.19 9.86
CA GLN A 158 3.17 -20.42 10.31
C GLN A 158 4.10 -19.30 9.83
N PHE A 159 5.13 -18.99 10.62
CA PHE A 159 6.16 -18.01 10.23
C PHE A 159 6.71 -18.30 8.82
N GLY A 160 6.78 -17.29 8.01
CA GLY A 160 7.22 -17.36 6.62
C GLY A 160 6.13 -17.81 5.64
N LYS A 161 4.91 -18.06 6.08
CA LYS A 161 3.77 -18.45 5.24
C LYS A 161 2.68 -17.37 5.22
N GLY A 162 1.88 -17.36 4.17
CA GLY A 162 0.73 -16.45 4.02
C GLY A 162 1.06 -15.02 4.47
N TRP A 163 0.24 -14.47 5.35
CA TRP A 163 0.44 -13.16 5.97
C TRP A 163 1.58 -13.13 7.01
N CYS A 164 2.06 -14.29 7.48
CA CYS A 164 3.12 -14.38 8.49
C CYS A 164 4.54 -14.25 7.91
N GLN A 165 4.69 -13.83 6.65
CA GLN A 165 6.00 -13.55 6.05
C GLN A 165 6.58 -12.23 6.59
N PRO A 166 7.92 -12.09 6.72
CA PRO A 166 8.57 -10.86 7.16
C PRO A 166 8.19 -9.62 6.36
N ARG A 167 7.94 -9.79 5.06
CA ARG A 167 7.45 -8.71 4.19
C ARG A 167 6.01 -8.27 4.48
N TYR A 168 5.25 -9.02 5.27
CA TYR A 168 3.89 -8.69 5.69
C TYR A 168 3.81 -8.49 7.20
N MET A 169 3.16 -9.39 7.92
CA MET A 169 2.88 -9.30 9.36
C MET A 169 3.35 -10.56 10.10
N PRO A 170 4.67 -10.76 10.27
CA PRO A 170 5.23 -12.03 10.78
C PRO A 170 4.73 -12.40 12.17
N ARG A 171 4.36 -11.42 12.99
CA ARG A 171 3.84 -11.67 14.34
C ARG A 171 2.47 -12.37 14.39
N LEU A 172 1.72 -12.39 13.30
CA LEU A 172 0.49 -13.18 13.22
C LEU A 172 0.75 -14.69 13.44
N ALA A 173 1.97 -15.16 13.18
CA ALA A 173 2.37 -16.53 13.47
C ALA A 173 2.27 -16.91 14.98
N GLU A 174 2.33 -15.93 15.88
CA GLU A 174 2.15 -16.12 17.31
C GLU A 174 0.73 -16.59 17.65
N TYR A 175 -0.22 -16.37 16.75
CA TYR A 175 -1.64 -16.73 16.89
C TYR A 175 -2.05 -17.99 16.11
N ALA A 176 -1.11 -18.73 15.52
CA ALA A 176 -1.41 -19.97 14.81
C ALA A 176 -2.18 -20.95 15.72
N GLY A 177 -3.36 -21.39 15.28
CA GLY A 177 -4.28 -22.22 16.07
C GLY A 177 -5.10 -21.48 17.14
N ARG A 178 -4.96 -20.15 17.25
CA ARG A 178 -5.68 -19.29 18.20
C ARG A 178 -6.09 -17.97 17.55
N LEU A 179 -6.56 -18.02 16.30
CA LEU A 179 -6.83 -16.81 15.50
C LEU A 179 -7.86 -15.88 16.15
N ALA A 180 -8.79 -16.42 16.93
CA ALA A 180 -9.76 -15.63 17.69
C ALA A 180 -9.11 -14.75 18.80
N ASP A 181 -7.86 -15.01 19.17
CA ASP A 181 -7.11 -14.20 20.13
C ASP A 181 -6.39 -13.00 19.48
N ILE A 182 -6.43 -12.86 18.15
CA ILE A 182 -5.87 -11.69 17.47
C ILE A 182 -6.71 -10.47 17.92
N PRO A 183 -6.06 -9.38 18.41
CA PRO A 183 -6.76 -8.29 19.09
C PRO A 183 -7.59 -7.39 18.18
N PHE A 184 -7.59 -7.62 16.86
CA PHE A 184 -8.38 -6.89 15.87
C PHE A 184 -8.55 -7.73 14.60
N ASP A 185 -9.59 -7.45 13.82
CA ASP A 185 -9.76 -7.98 12.46
C ASP A 185 -10.25 -6.86 11.52
N PHE A 186 -10.28 -7.11 10.23
CA PHE A 186 -10.59 -6.11 9.20
C PHE A 186 -11.96 -5.44 9.35
N HIS A 187 -12.93 -6.12 9.92
CA HIS A 187 -14.27 -5.56 10.16
C HIS A 187 -14.32 -4.53 11.32
N GLU A 188 -13.21 -4.37 12.03
CA GLU A 188 -13.07 -3.42 13.14
C GLU A 188 -12.27 -2.15 12.77
N MET A 189 -11.82 -2.04 11.50
CA MET A 189 -10.94 -0.95 11.00
C MET A 189 -11.68 0.18 10.25
#